data_d8bb6aa5154b2e21a75b291daa34900a
#
_entry.id   d8bb6aa5154b2e21a75b291daa34900a
#
_cell.length_a   1.000
_cell.length_b   1.000
_cell.length_c   1.000
_cell.angle_alpha   90.00
_cell.angle_beta   90.00
_cell.angle_gamma   90.00
#
_symmetry.space_group_name_H-M   'P 1'
#
loop_
_entity.id
_entity.type
_entity.pdbx_description
1 polymer ?
#
loop_
_entity_poly.entity_id
_entity_poly.type
_entity_poly.pdbx_seq_one_letter_code
_entity_poly.pdbx_strand_id
1 'polypeptide(L)'
;QRSGNQAVDDKFTVICFSKEGSGHALPGVALDADPRFPFYRISHDIEQVAEGEGKRIDSYLQMKTCNAERIRGKILIDSPGFDADAQRTSTLRITDHIMDLSDLVLVFFDARHPEPGAMRDTLDHLVSSTITRPDSGKFLYILNQLDTAAREDNPEEVVAAWQRALGERGLTAGRFYTIYSPEAAVPIENEALRQRFESKRDADLGEIHARMEQVEVERAYRIVAALENTAKDIETGAIPALRGLLEKWKKRTLIMDAIALSLVAGVIIGGAIATGTGLGLLFATGDTLLDISLTAIIVLAIVAGIHFLMRSLAAKSLGHAVKIAAELYGNRLDLTTAFKKSTGFLHSVFSKNPAGWSSFTRKRLHRVRQKSDTFVQKLNDSFANP
;
A
#
# COMPACT_ATOMS: atom_id res chain seq x y z
N GLN A 1 -19.69 7.02 -21.50
CA GLN A 1 -18.77 6.04 -22.08
C GLN A 1 -19.27 5.67 -23.46
N ARG A 2 -18.38 5.54 -24.42
CA ARG A 2 -18.73 5.08 -25.76
C ARG A 2 -18.68 3.54 -25.77
N SER A 3 -19.61 2.92 -26.41
CA SER A 3 -19.62 1.46 -26.62
C SER A 3 -19.53 1.18 -28.13
N GLY A 4 -18.80 0.15 -28.52
CA GLY A 4 -18.62 -0.27 -29.91
C GLY A 4 -18.05 -1.67 -29.99
N ASN A 5 -18.01 -2.24 -31.20
CA ASN A 5 -17.46 -3.57 -31.45
C ASN A 5 -15.93 -3.64 -31.40
N GLN A 6 -15.26 -2.50 -31.26
CA GLN A 6 -13.82 -2.39 -31.07
C GLN A 6 -13.54 -1.64 -29.77
N ALA A 7 -12.36 -1.84 -29.19
CA ALA A 7 -11.89 -1.10 -28.02
C ALA A 7 -11.94 0.40 -28.31
N VAL A 8 -12.76 1.14 -27.56
CA VAL A 8 -13.02 2.57 -27.80
C VAL A 8 -12.27 3.47 -26.82
N ASP A 9 -11.97 2.95 -25.62
CA ASP A 9 -11.24 3.68 -24.59
C ASP A 9 -9.81 3.11 -24.48
N ASP A 10 -8.82 3.96 -24.75
CA ASP A 10 -7.38 3.62 -24.67
C ASP A 10 -6.82 3.75 -23.25
N LYS A 11 -7.67 4.15 -22.28
CA LYS A 11 -7.27 4.50 -20.92
C LYS A 11 -8.14 3.80 -19.88
N PHE A 12 -7.54 3.51 -18.75
CA PHE A 12 -8.31 3.17 -17.56
C PHE A 12 -9.19 4.34 -17.17
N THR A 13 -10.49 4.11 -17.09
CA THR A 13 -11.46 5.12 -16.69
C THR A 13 -11.95 4.86 -15.27
N VAL A 14 -11.56 5.73 -14.35
CA VAL A 14 -12.01 5.69 -12.96
C VAL A 14 -13.33 6.45 -12.86
N ILE A 15 -14.38 5.80 -12.38
CA ILE A 15 -15.72 6.36 -12.25
C ILE A 15 -16.05 6.50 -10.77
N CYS A 16 -16.30 7.73 -10.32
CA CYS A 16 -16.63 8.06 -8.95
C CYS A 16 -17.99 8.76 -8.85
N PHE A 17 -18.63 8.64 -7.68
CA PHE A 17 -19.84 9.38 -7.39
C PHE A 17 -19.55 10.87 -7.17
N SER A 18 -20.38 11.74 -7.80
CA SER A 18 -20.44 13.17 -7.51
C SER A 18 -21.88 13.65 -7.51
N LYS A 19 -22.26 14.47 -6.52
CA LYS A 19 -23.59 15.08 -6.46
C LYS A 19 -23.84 16.08 -7.60
N GLU A 20 -22.78 16.67 -8.14
CA GLU A 20 -22.87 17.70 -9.19
C GLU A 20 -23.09 17.10 -10.59
N GLY A 21 -23.17 15.76 -10.68
CA GLY A 21 -23.43 15.05 -11.94
C GLY A 21 -22.17 14.83 -12.78
N SER A 22 -22.38 14.42 -14.05
CA SER A 22 -21.30 14.15 -14.98
C SER A 22 -20.62 15.46 -15.40
N GLY A 23 -19.51 15.72 -14.73
CA GLY A 23 -18.64 16.85 -15.06
C GLY A 23 -17.58 16.48 -16.08
N HIS A 24 -16.56 17.28 -16.13
CA HIS A 24 -15.40 17.08 -16.99
C HIS A 24 -14.60 15.85 -16.58
N ALA A 25 -14.00 15.19 -17.57
CA ALA A 25 -13.01 14.17 -17.28
C ALA A 25 -11.77 14.84 -16.64
N LEU A 26 -11.34 14.33 -15.48
CA LEU A 26 -10.12 14.78 -14.84
C LEU A 26 -8.94 13.91 -15.32
N PRO A 27 -7.76 14.53 -15.54
CA PRO A 27 -6.56 13.80 -15.95
C PRO A 27 -6.05 12.88 -14.85
N GLY A 28 -5.28 11.86 -15.21
CA GLY A 28 -4.69 10.90 -14.29
C GLY A 28 -3.81 11.52 -13.21
N VAL A 29 -3.12 12.61 -13.55
CA VAL A 29 -2.29 13.36 -12.59
C VAL A 29 -3.09 13.87 -11.38
N ALA A 30 -4.37 14.17 -11.56
CA ALA A 30 -5.23 14.58 -10.45
C ALA A 30 -5.47 13.44 -9.44
N LEU A 31 -5.56 12.19 -9.90
CA LEU A 31 -5.67 11.00 -9.06
C LEU A 31 -4.35 10.65 -8.38
N ASP A 32 -3.24 10.82 -9.09
CA ASP A 32 -1.88 10.59 -8.61
C ASP A 32 -1.49 11.54 -7.47
N ALA A 33 -1.94 12.79 -7.55
CA ALA A 33 -1.62 13.84 -6.57
C ALA A 33 -2.48 13.82 -5.30
N ASP A 34 -3.65 13.18 -5.31
CA ASP A 34 -4.61 13.26 -4.22
C ASP A 34 -4.55 12.01 -3.31
N PRO A 35 -4.09 12.14 -2.05
CA PRO A 35 -3.98 11.02 -1.11
C PRO A 35 -5.32 10.40 -0.69
N ARG A 36 -6.45 10.97 -1.09
CA ARG A 36 -7.79 10.38 -0.85
C ARG A 36 -8.11 9.24 -1.81
N PHE A 37 -7.40 9.16 -2.95
CA PHE A 37 -7.59 8.09 -3.93
C PHE A 37 -6.58 6.96 -3.73
N PRO A 38 -6.96 5.71 -4.04
CA PRO A 38 -6.05 4.57 -4.01
C PRO A 38 -4.92 4.67 -5.05
N PHE A 39 -5.03 5.60 -5.98
CA PHE A 39 -4.04 5.89 -7.03
C PHE A 39 -2.97 6.91 -6.61
N TYR A 40 -2.96 7.34 -5.36
CA TYR A 40 -1.97 8.29 -4.86
C TYR A 40 -0.54 7.78 -5.08
N ARG A 41 0.25 8.53 -5.83
CA ARG A 41 1.63 8.17 -6.25
C ARG A 41 1.73 6.95 -7.16
N ILE A 42 0.67 6.56 -7.85
CA ILE A 42 0.71 5.44 -8.82
C ILE A 42 1.74 5.68 -9.93
N SER A 43 2.02 6.94 -10.29
CA SER A 43 3.08 7.31 -11.24
C SER A 43 4.45 6.80 -10.80
N HIS A 44 4.74 6.82 -9.50
CA HIS A 44 6.00 6.30 -8.95
C HIS A 44 6.09 4.77 -9.08
N ASP A 45 4.99 4.07 -8.83
CA ASP A 45 4.95 2.62 -8.94
C ASP A 45 5.05 2.17 -10.41
N ILE A 46 4.38 2.90 -11.32
CA ILE A 46 4.48 2.68 -12.77
C ILE A 46 5.92 2.94 -13.26
N GLU A 47 6.59 4.00 -12.78
CA GLU A 47 7.98 4.30 -13.13
C GLU A 47 8.94 3.19 -12.71
N GLN A 48 8.69 2.52 -11.59
CA GLN A 48 9.48 1.36 -11.15
C GLN A 48 9.30 0.13 -12.07
N VAL A 49 8.14 0.02 -12.70
CA VAL A 49 7.79 -1.07 -13.61
C VAL A 49 8.30 -0.82 -15.02
N ALA A 50 8.20 0.43 -15.50
CA ALA A 50 8.63 0.82 -16.83
C ALA A 50 9.16 2.28 -16.80
N GLU A 51 10.46 2.43 -17.06
CA GLU A 51 11.16 3.71 -17.06
C GLU A 51 10.54 4.71 -18.06
N GLY A 52 10.25 5.92 -17.58
CA GLY A 52 9.63 7.00 -18.34
C GLY A 52 8.10 6.97 -18.41
N GLU A 53 7.44 5.85 -18.05
CA GLU A 53 5.99 5.73 -18.15
C GLU A 53 5.24 6.43 -17.00
N GLY A 54 5.87 6.61 -15.84
CA GLY A 54 5.28 7.36 -14.72
C GLY A 54 4.94 8.81 -15.08
N LYS A 55 5.72 9.44 -15.98
CA LYS A 55 5.46 10.79 -16.48
C LYS A 55 4.28 10.88 -17.45
N ARG A 56 3.83 9.74 -17.96
CA ARG A 56 2.76 9.63 -18.96
C ARG A 56 1.44 9.16 -18.34
N ILE A 57 1.24 9.34 -17.05
CA ILE A 57 0.06 8.85 -16.32
C ILE A 57 -1.27 9.26 -16.96
N ASP A 58 -1.34 10.44 -17.57
CA ASP A 58 -2.53 10.92 -18.27
C ASP A 58 -2.83 10.16 -19.57
N SER A 59 -1.85 9.42 -20.10
CA SER A 59 -2.07 8.53 -21.25
C SER A 59 -2.73 7.21 -20.84
N TYR A 60 -2.64 6.84 -19.57
CA TYR A 60 -3.14 5.57 -19.05
C TYR A 60 -4.38 5.70 -18.16
N LEU A 61 -4.57 6.84 -17.49
CA LEU A 61 -5.58 7.00 -16.45
C LEU A 61 -6.38 8.30 -16.67
N GLN A 62 -7.69 8.21 -16.48
CA GLN A 62 -8.60 9.36 -16.41
C GLN A 62 -9.69 9.11 -15.37
N MET A 63 -10.29 10.17 -14.85
CA MET A 63 -11.43 10.06 -13.93
C MET A 63 -12.66 10.72 -14.55
N LYS A 64 -13.80 10.06 -14.41
CA LYS A 64 -15.14 10.59 -14.72
C LYS A 64 -15.99 10.53 -13.46
N THR A 65 -16.92 11.47 -13.32
CA THR A 65 -17.86 11.46 -12.22
C THR A 65 -19.28 11.24 -12.73
N CYS A 66 -20.13 10.61 -11.92
CA CYS A 66 -21.55 10.49 -12.20
C CYS A 66 -22.36 10.60 -10.90
N ASN A 67 -23.67 10.87 -11.02
CA ASN A 67 -24.59 11.04 -9.91
C ASN A 67 -25.42 9.78 -9.60
N ALA A 68 -25.03 8.62 -10.10
CA ALA A 68 -25.72 7.37 -9.82
C ALA A 68 -25.51 6.95 -8.36
N GLU A 69 -26.56 6.95 -7.56
CA GLU A 69 -26.48 6.59 -6.12
C GLU A 69 -25.91 5.17 -5.88
N ARG A 70 -26.11 4.23 -6.81
CA ARG A 70 -25.58 2.86 -6.71
C ARG A 70 -24.06 2.78 -6.61
N ILE A 71 -23.33 3.81 -7.11
CA ILE A 71 -21.87 3.85 -7.03
C ILE A 71 -21.34 4.75 -5.90
N ARG A 72 -22.23 5.30 -5.07
CA ARG A 72 -21.81 6.07 -3.89
C ARG A 72 -20.97 5.18 -2.97
N GLY A 73 -19.79 5.67 -2.56
CA GLY A 73 -18.84 4.94 -1.74
C GLY A 73 -18.01 3.90 -2.50
N LYS A 74 -18.26 3.71 -3.79
CA LYS A 74 -17.54 2.79 -4.67
C LYS A 74 -16.72 3.54 -5.70
N ILE A 75 -15.62 2.96 -6.12
CA ILE A 75 -14.81 3.42 -7.24
C ILE A 75 -14.85 2.30 -8.28
N LEU A 76 -15.43 2.59 -9.44
CA LEU A 76 -15.42 1.66 -10.57
C LEU A 76 -14.23 2.02 -11.47
N ILE A 77 -13.51 1.01 -11.91
CA ILE A 77 -12.38 1.17 -12.84
C ILE A 77 -12.69 0.33 -14.07
N ASP A 78 -12.84 0.99 -15.19
CA ASP A 78 -12.99 0.35 -16.49
C ASP A 78 -11.63 0.28 -17.17
N SER A 79 -11.21 -0.93 -17.56
CA SER A 79 -9.93 -1.14 -18.24
C SER A 79 -10.06 -0.85 -19.73
N PRO A 80 -8.99 -0.40 -20.40
CA PRO A 80 -8.97 -0.37 -21.85
C PRO A 80 -9.13 -1.76 -22.43
N GLY A 81 -9.66 -1.85 -23.66
CA GLY A 81 -9.67 -3.09 -24.39
C GLY A 81 -8.26 -3.60 -24.71
N PHE A 82 -8.07 -4.89 -24.66
CA PHE A 82 -6.76 -5.52 -24.82
C PHE A 82 -6.37 -5.83 -26.28
N ASP A 83 -7.14 -5.32 -27.24
CA ASP A 83 -6.97 -5.65 -28.66
C ASP A 83 -5.86 -4.84 -29.39
N ALA A 84 -5.23 -3.88 -28.73
CA ALA A 84 -4.24 -3.00 -29.37
C ALA A 84 -2.81 -3.50 -29.19
N ASP A 85 -2.19 -3.92 -30.29
CA ASP A 85 -0.86 -4.56 -30.32
C ASP A 85 0.30 -3.69 -29.79
N ALA A 86 0.23 -2.36 -29.88
CA ALA A 86 1.37 -1.47 -29.63
C ALA A 86 1.60 -1.08 -28.16
N GLN A 87 0.58 -1.20 -27.28
CA GLN A 87 0.67 -0.79 -25.85
C GLN A 87 0.52 -1.97 -24.88
N ARG A 88 0.51 -3.18 -25.38
CA ARG A 88 0.11 -4.39 -24.66
C ARG A 88 0.89 -4.65 -23.38
N THR A 89 2.22 -4.53 -23.41
CA THR A 89 3.06 -4.87 -22.25
C THR A 89 2.90 -3.86 -21.09
N SER A 90 2.92 -2.56 -21.39
CA SER A 90 2.76 -1.53 -20.36
C SER A 90 1.34 -1.53 -19.79
N THR A 91 0.33 -1.70 -20.64
CA THR A 91 -1.07 -1.79 -20.23
C THR A 91 -1.32 -3.02 -19.33
N LEU A 92 -0.78 -4.20 -19.69
CA LEU A 92 -0.91 -5.41 -18.87
C LEU A 92 -0.28 -5.24 -17.48
N ARG A 93 0.90 -4.61 -17.39
CA ARG A 93 1.56 -4.35 -16.09
C ARG A 93 0.77 -3.37 -15.21
N ILE A 94 0.19 -2.32 -15.82
CA ILE A 94 -0.70 -1.40 -15.12
C ILE A 94 -1.97 -2.12 -14.66
N THR A 95 -2.49 -3.03 -15.50
CA THR A 95 -3.64 -3.88 -15.15
C THR A 95 -3.36 -4.71 -13.90
N ASP A 96 -2.20 -5.37 -13.82
CA ASP A 96 -1.80 -6.14 -12.64
C ASP A 96 -1.80 -5.27 -11.38
N HIS A 97 -1.21 -4.07 -11.48
CA HIS A 97 -1.17 -3.13 -10.36
C HIS A 97 -2.58 -2.66 -9.94
N ILE A 98 -3.45 -2.35 -10.91
CA ILE A 98 -4.84 -1.97 -10.64
C ILE A 98 -5.63 -3.14 -10.04
N MET A 99 -5.41 -4.35 -10.53
CA MET A 99 -6.01 -5.56 -9.94
C MET A 99 -5.58 -5.73 -8.48
N ASP A 100 -4.32 -5.46 -8.14
CA ASP A 100 -3.84 -5.53 -6.76
C ASP A 100 -4.54 -4.52 -5.84
N LEU A 101 -4.82 -3.32 -6.34
CA LEU A 101 -5.54 -2.27 -5.62
C LEU A 101 -7.05 -2.56 -5.49
N SER A 102 -7.60 -3.37 -6.38
CA SER A 102 -9.05 -3.61 -6.47
C SER A 102 -9.52 -4.59 -5.39
N ASP A 103 -10.65 -4.29 -4.77
CA ASP A 103 -11.32 -5.16 -3.81
C ASP A 103 -12.16 -6.26 -4.51
N LEU A 104 -12.60 -6.02 -5.74
CA LEU A 104 -13.35 -6.93 -6.60
C LEU A 104 -12.94 -6.72 -8.05
N VAL A 105 -12.78 -7.79 -8.80
CA VAL A 105 -12.41 -7.76 -10.22
C VAL A 105 -13.46 -8.53 -11.02
N LEU A 106 -14.06 -7.88 -11.99
CA LEU A 106 -15.02 -8.47 -12.92
C LEU A 106 -14.31 -8.71 -14.25
N VAL A 107 -14.13 -9.96 -14.64
CA VAL A 107 -13.48 -10.35 -15.90
C VAL A 107 -14.57 -10.68 -16.92
N PHE A 108 -14.74 -9.82 -17.92
CA PHE A 108 -15.77 -9.96 -18.93
C PHE A 108 -15.28 -10.72 -20.16
N PHE A 109 -16.11 -11.63 -20.63
CA PHE A 109 -15.96 -12.39 -21.86
C PHE A 109 -17.16 -12.13 -22.78
N ASP A 110 -16.94 -12.21 -24.08
CA ASP A 110 -17.96 -12.00 -25.09
C ASP A 110 -18.52 -13.36 -25.58
N ALA A 111 -19.82 -13.56 -25.42
CA ALA A 111 -20.48 -14.81 -25.86
C ALA A 111 -20.44 -15.05 -27.38
N ARG A 112 -20.19 -13.99 -28.18
CA ARG A 112 -20.00 -14.13 -29.64
C ARG A 112 -18.67 -14.81 -29.98
N HIS A 113 -17.73 -14.79 -29.06
CA HIS A 113 -16.40 -15.37 -29.20
C HIS A 113 -16.04 -16.19 -27.95
N PRO A 114 -16.80 -17.28 -27.69
CA PRO A 114 -16.66 -18.08 -26.48
C PRO A 114 -15.29 -18.78 -26.40
N GLU A 115 -14.69 -19.04 -27.57
CA GLU A 115 -13.35 -19.57 -27.66
C GLU A 115 -12.35 -18.40 -27.78
N PRO A 116 -11.52 -18.15 -26.77
CA PRO A 116 -10.71 -16.95 -26.72
C PRO A 116 -9.49 -17.02 -27.66
N GLY A 117 -9.71 -16.80 -28.96
CA GLY A 117 -8.65 -16.67 -29.95
C GLY A 117 -7.87 -15.38 -29.83
N ALA A 118 -8.58 -14.23 -29.90
CA ALA A 118 -7.98 -12.89 -29.82
C ALA A 118 -7.58 -12.50 -28.38
N MET A 119 -8.26 -13.06 -27.37
CA MET A 119 -7.97 -12.80 -25.96
C MET A 119 -6.99 -13.81 -25.34
N ARG A 120 -6.42 -14.73 -26.11
CA ARG A 120 -5.60 -15.83 -25.58
C ARG A 120 -4.50 -15.34 -24.64
N ASP A 121 -3.70 -14.36 -25.08
CA ASP A 121 -2.56 -13.88 -24.30
C ASP A 121 -3.02 -13.09 -23.05
N THR A 122 -4.13 -12.36 -23.17
CA THR A 122 -4.72 -11.64 -22.04
C THR A 122 -5.29 -12.60 -21.01
N LEU A 123 -5.96 -13.68 -21.48
CA LEU A 123 -6.46 -14.74 -20.61
C LEU A 123 -5.32 -15.51 -19.95
N ASP A 124 -4.28 -15.84 -20.68
CA ASP A 124 -3.11 -16.51 -20.14
C ASP A 124 -2.44 -15.64 -19.06
N HIS A 125 -2.39 -14.33 -19.28
CA HIS A 125 -1.87 -13.39 -18.28
C HIS A 125 -2.82 -13.22 -17.08
N LEU A 126 -4.08 -12.92 -17.31
CA LEU A 126 -5.07 -12.68 -16.25
C LEU A 126 -5.45 -13.96 -15.49
N VAL A 127 -5.73 -15.06 -16.21
CA VAL A 127 -6.19 -16.31 -15.60
C VAL A 127 -5.04 -17.01 -14.87
N SER A 128 -3.89 -17.19 -15.51
CA SER A 128 -2.75 -17.86 -14.88
C SER A 128 -2.24 -17.10 -13.66
N SER A 129 -2.24 -15.78 -13.71
CA SER A 129 -1.85 -14.94 -12.57
C SER A 129 -2.86 -15.00 -11.43
N THR A 130 -4.17 -15.19 -11.73
CA THR A 130 -5.22 -15.19 -10.70
C THR A 130 -5.33 -16.49 -9.93
N ILE A 131 -5.08 -17.64 -10.56
CA ILE A 131 -5.19 -18.97 -9.91
C ILE A 131 -4.24 -19.12 -8.74
N THR A 132 -3.02 -18.59 -8.85
CA THR A 132 -1.99 -18.69 -7.82
C THR A 132 -2.08 -17.62 -6.75
N ARG A 133 -2.99 -16.66 -6.89
CA ARG A 133 -3.14 -15.55 -5.93
C ARG A 133 -3.87 -15.98 -4.67
N PRO A 134 -3.39 -15.54 -3.49
CA PRO A 134 -4.09 -15.79 -2.23
C PRO A 134 -5.46 -15.08 -2.15
N ASP A 135 -5.70 -14.07 -3.00
CA ASP A 135 -6.92 -13.28 -3.09
C ASP A 135 -7.79 -13.64 -4.31
N SER A 136 -7.64 -14.87 -4.84
CA SER A 136 -8.38 -15.36 -6.02
C SER A 136 -9.92 -15.24 -5.88
N GLY A 137 -10.44 -15.27 -4.66
CA GLY A 137 -11.88 -15.10 -4.40
C GLY A 137 -12.47 -13.73 -4.75
N LYS A 138 -11.65 -12.74 -5.10
CA LYS A 138 -12.12 -11.42 -5.57
C LYS A 138 -12.43 -11.37 -7.06
N PHE A 139 -12.13 -12.44 -7.84
CA PHE A 139 -12.36 -12.49 -9.27
C PHE A 139 -13.72 -13.15 -9.58
N LEU A 140 -14.53 -12.46 -10.37
CA LEU A 140 -15.77 -12.97 -10.94
C LEU A 140 -15.61 -13.04 -12.46
N TYR A 141 -15.93 -14.18 -13.05
CA TYR A 141 -15.82 -14.42 -14.49
C TYR A 141 -17.21 -14.34 -15.12
N ILE A 142 -17.38 -13.44 -16.07
CA ILE A 142 -18.68 -13.04 -16.58
C ILE A 142 -18.71 -13.19 -18.09
N LEU A 143 -19.57 -14.07 -18.60
CA LEU A 143 -19.89 -14.17 -20.00
C LEU A 143 -21.01 -13.17 -20.31
N ASN A 144 -20.66 -12.12 -21.05
CA ASN A 144 -21.60 -11.06 -21.44
C ASN A 144 -22.16 -11.32 -22.84
N GLN A 145 -23.27 -10.67 -23.18
CA GLN A 145 -23.96 -10.75 -24.45
C GLN A 145 -24.53 -12.17 -24.75
N LEU A 146 -24.97 -12.86 -23.68
CA LEU A 146 -25.56 -14.22 -23.81
C LEU A 146 -26.78 -14.24 -24.72
N ASP A 147 -27.50 -13.12 -24.87
CA ASP A 147 -28.64 -12.96 -25.78
C ASP A 147 -28.27 -13.31 -27.24
N THR A 148 -27.03 -13.10 -27.64
CA THR A 148 -26.57 -13.44 -29.00
C THR A 148 -26.52 -14.95 -29.23
N ALA A 149 -26.28 -15.73 -28.18
CA ALA A 149 -26.29 -17.18 -28.25
C ALA A 149 -27.69 -17.76 -28.45
N ALA A 150 -28.76 -16.98 -28.25
CA ALA A 150 -30.14 -17.43 -28.51
C ALA A 150 -30.43 -17.74 -29.99
N ARG A 151 -29.55 -17.32 -30.90
CA ARG A 151 -29.61 -17.62 -32.33
C ARG A 151 -28.92 -18.94 -32.73
N GLU A 152 -28.14 -19.50 -31.80
CA GLU A 152 -27.48 -20.77 -32.01
C GLU A 152 -28.46 -21.93 -31.79
N ASP A 153 -28.22 -23.06 -32.48
CA ASP A 153 -29.03 -24.27 -32.33
C ASP A 153 -28.95 -24.84 -30.90
N ASN A 154 -27.79 -24.64 -30.24
CA ASN A 154 -27.56 -25.07 -28.87
C ASN A 154 -26.90 -23.95 -28.03
N PRO A 155 -27.67 -23.03 -27.45
CA PRO A 155 -27.15 -21.92 -26.67
C PRO A 155 -26.29 -22.32 -25.45
N GLU A 156 -26.57 -23.49 -24.86
CA GLU A 156 -25.83 -24.02 -23.74
C GLU A 156 -24.38 -24.40 -24.13
N GLU A 157 -24.18 -24.79 -25.39
CA GLU A 157 -22.84 -25.12 -25.90
C GLU A 157 -21.88 -23.92 -25.84
N VAL A 158 -22.38 -22.69 -26.02
CA VAL A 158 -21.61 -21.48 -25.92
C VAL A 158 -21.04 -21.31 -24.49
N VAL A 159 -21.87 -21.54 -23.48
CA VAL A 159 -21.43 -21.47 -22.07
C VAL A 159 -20.46 -22.60 -21.77
N ALA A 160 -20.73 -23.81 -22.26
CA ALA A 160 -19.88 -24.98 -22.06
C ALA A 160 -18.51 -24.81 -22.75
N ALA A 161 -18.48 -24.26 -23.97
CA ALA A 161 -17.24 -23.96 -24.70
C ALA A 161 -16.39 -22.94 -23.95
N TRP A 162 -17.00 -21.86 -23.44
CA TRP A 162 -16.32 -20.87 -22.62
C TRP A 162 -15.72 -21.48 -21.33
N GLN A 163 -16.51 -22.28 -20.60
CA GLN A 163 -16.03 -22.93 -19.37
C GLN A 163 -14.91 -23.95 -19.66
N ARG A 164 -14.99 -24.72 -20.77
CA ARG A 164 -13.89 -25.60 -21.19
C ARG A 164 -12.61 -24.80 -21.46
N ALA A 165 -12.71 -23.70 -22.19
CA ALA A 165 -11.57 -22.86 -22.52
C ALA A 165 -10.88 -22.26 -21.26
N LEU A 166 -11.64 -21.91 -20.23
CA LEU A 166 -11.11 -21.47 -18.93
C LEU A 166 -10.48 -22.65 -18.18
N GLY A 167 -11.12 -23.81 -18.18
CA GLY A 167 -10.64 -25.04 -17.55
C GLY A 167 -9.31 -25.53 -18.12
N GLU A 168 -9.13 -25.46 -19.45
CA GLU A 168 -7.86 -25.77 -20.13
C GLU A 168 -6.68 -24.91 -19.66
N ARG A 169 -6.95 -23.71 -19.14
CA ARG A 169 -5.96 -22.80 -18.55
C ARG A 169 -5.82 -22.97 -17.04
N GLY A 170 -6.43 -23.98 -16.47
CA GLY A 170 -6.33 -24.30 -15.04
C GLY A 170 -7.38 -23.63 -14.16
N LEU A 171 -8.31 -22.85 -14.72
CA LEU A 171 -9.41 -22.27 -13.96
C LEU A 171 -10.55 -23.29 -13.81
N THR A 172 -10.34 -24.29 -12.96
CA THR A 172 -11.30 -25.36 -12.70
C THR A 172 -12.30 -25.03 -11.61
N ALA A 173 -12.04 -24.00 -10.81
CA ALA A 173 -12.92 -23.50 -9.77
C ALA A 173 -13.00 -21.98 -9.82
N GLY A 174 -14.20 -21.43 -9.74
CA GLY A 174 -14.43 -20.00 -9.81
C GLY A 174 -15.92 -19.67 -9.73
N ARG A 175 -16.21 -18.36 -9.73
CA ARG A 175 -17.59 -17.87 -9.82
C ARG A 175 -17.85 -17.42 -11.24
N PHE A 176 -18.73 -18.14 -11.92
CA PHE A 176 -19.06 -17.98 -13.33
C PHE A 176 -20.49 -17.47 -13.47
N TYR A 177 -20.64 -16.36 -14.16
CA TYR A 177 -21.90 -15.68 -14.36
C TYR A 177 -22.16 -15.42 -15.83
N THR A 178 -23.44 -15.35 -16.21
CA THR A 178 -23.87 -15.06 -17.58
C THR A 178 -24.85 -13.91 -17.56
N ILE A 179 -24.53 -12.84 -18.29
CA ILE A 179 -25.39 -11.65 -18.33
C ILE A 179 -25.56 -11.12 -19.76
N TYR A 180 -26.50 -10.21 -19.92
CA TYR A 180 -26.64 -9.32 -21.07
C TYR A 180 -27.45 -8.08 -20.68
N SER A 181 -27.34 -7.01 -21.47
CA SER A 181 -28.12 -5.79 -21.26
C SER A 181 -29.49 -5.93 -21.96
N PRO A 182 -30.61 -5.82 -21.25
CA PRO A 182 -31.94 -5.89 -21.86
C PRO A 182 -32.19 -4.81 -22.91
N GLU A 183 -31.59 -3.63 -22.72
CA GLU A 183 -31.72 -2.45 -23.59
C GLU A 183 -31.00 -2.61 -24.94
N ALA A 184 -29.93 -3.43 -24.94
CA ALA A 184 -29.11 -3.68 -26.11
C ALA A 184 -29.27 -5.11 -26.66
N ALA A 185 -30.16 -5.92 -26.05
CA ALA A 185 -30.31 -7.34 -26.36
C ALA A 185 -30.84 -7.56 -27.77
N VAL A 186 -30.35 -8.63 -28.40
CA VAL A 186 -30.93 -9.17 -29.62
C VAL A 186 -32.28 -9.78 -29.25
N PRO A 187 -33.36 -9.54 -30.02
CA PRO A 187 -34.65 -10.13 -29.75
C PRO A 187 -34.58 -11.66 -29.73
N ILE A 188 -35.09 -12.26 -28.66
CA ILE A 188 -35.21 -13.72 -28.51
C ILE A 188 -36.65 -14.09 -28.82
N GLU A 189 -36.86 -14.75 -29.99
CA GLU A 189 -38.19 -15.08 -30.49
C GLU A 189 -38.88 -16.21 -29.69
N ASN A 190 -38.08 -17.19 -29.23
CA ASN A 190 -38.60 -18.30 -28.44
C ASN A 190 -38.87 -17.83 -26.99
N GLU A 191 -40.16 -17.79 -26.63
CA GLU A 191 -40.62 -17.29 -25.32
C GLU A 191 -40.04 -18.10 -24.15
N ALA A 192 -39.99 -19.44 -24.25
CA ALA A 192 -39.48 -20.30 -23.20
C ALA A 192 -37.94 -20.07 -22.99
N LEU A 193 -37.22 -19.90 -24.10
CA LEU A 193 -35.79 -19.57 -24.07
C LEU A 193 -35.55 -18.18 -23.48
N ARG A 194 -36.37 -17.20 -23.88
CA ARG A 194 -36.30 -15.83 -23.35
C ARG A 194 -36.47 -15.81 -21.83
N GLN A 195 -37.54 -16.43 -21.32
CA GLN A 195 -37.80 -16.50 -19.88
C GLN A 195 -36.66 -17.17 -19.11
N ARG A 196 -36.07 -18.22 -19.65
CA ARG A 196 -34.93 -18.90 -19.05
C ARG A 196 -33.70 -18.00 -18.99
N PHE A 197 -33.40 -17.29 -20.09
CA PHE A 197 -32.27 -16.38 -20.15
C PHE A 197 -32.46 -15.16 -19.24
N GLU A 198 -33.65 -14.57 -19.18
CA GLU A 198 -34.00 -13.49 -18.26
C GLU A 198 -33.86 -13.94 -16.81
N SER A 199 -34.43 -15.08 -16.44
CA SER A 199 -34.30 -15.64 -15.09
C SER A 199 -32.84 -15.88 -14.69
N LYS A 200 -32.06 -16.48 -15.60
CA LYS A 200 -30.63 -16.73 -15.35
C LYS A 200 -29.84 -15.42 -15.20
N ARG A 201 -30.03 -14.46 -16.10
CA ARG A 201 -29.42 -13.13 -16.04
C ARG A 201 -29.74 -12.43 -14.72
N ASP A 202 -31.01 -12.43 -14.31
CA ASP A 202 -31.46 -11.71 -13.12
C ASP A 202 -30.93 -12.37 -11.86
N ALA A 203 -30.84 -13.69 -11.80
CA ALA A 203 -30.20 -14.41 -10.71
C ALA A 203 -28.69 -14.10 -10.62
N ASP A 204 -27.98 -14.21 -11.74
CA ASP A 204 -26.53 -13.95 -11.80
C ASP A 204 -26.20 -12.49 -11.49
N LEU A 205 -26.97 -11.54 -12.00
CA LEU A 205 -26.81 -10.11 -11.71
C LEU A 205 -27.09 -9.81 -10.23
N GLY A 206 -28.11 -10.48 -9.65
CA GLY A 206 -28.40 -10.39 -8.22
C GLY A 206 -27.23 -10.86 -7.36
N GLU A 207 -26.58 -11.98 -7.72
CA GLU A 207 -25.40 -12.48 -7.01
C GLU A 207 -24.20 -11.53 -7.16
N ILE A 208 -23.96 -10.97 -8.36
CA ILE A 208 -22.90 -9.99 -8.59
C ILE A 208 -23.12 -8.76 -7.71
N HIS A 209 -24.35 -8.23 -7.66
CA HIS A 209 -24.68 -7.07 -6.81
C HIS A 209 -24.50 -7.39 -5.33
N ALA A 210 -24.98 -8.54 -4.86
CA ALA A 210 -24.77 -8.98 -3.48
C ALA A 210 -23.27 -9.07 -3.14
N ARG A 211 -22.47 -9.58 -4.07
CA ARG A 211 -21.01 -9.63 -3.89
C ARG A 211 -20.37 -8.24 -3.82
N MET A 212 -20.83 -7.28 -4.63
CA MET A 212 -20.36 -5.89 -4.58
C MET A 212 -20.68 -5.22 -3.24
N GLU A 213 -21.83 -5.52 -2.62
CA GLU A 213 -22.20 -5.03 -1.29
C GLU A 213 -21.36 -5.70 -0.19
N GLN A 214 -21.17 -7.02 -0.28
CA GLN A 214 -20.37 -7.78 0.67
C GLN A 214 -18.91 -7.30 0.70
N VAL A 215 -18.33 -6.93 -0.44
CA VAL A 215 -16.96 -6.41 -0.54
C VAL A 215 -16.78 -5.12 0.25
N GLU A 216 -17.76 -4.24 0.30
CA GLU A 216 -17.70 -3.00 1.09
C GLU A 216 -17.49 -3.31 2.57
N VAL A 217 -18.19 -4.31 3.06
CA VAL A 217 -18.09 -4.78 4.44
C VAL A 217 -16.74 -5.47 4.69
N GLU A 218 -16.35 -6.39 3.83
CA GLU A 218 -15.05 -7.08 3.93
C GLU A 218 -13.88 -6.08 3.92
N ARG A 219 -13.99 -5.01 3.12
CA ARG A 219 -13.02 -3.93 3.10
C ARG A 219 -12.92 -3.23 4.45
N ALA A 220 -14.06 -2.93 5.09
CA ALA A 220 -14.09 -2.30 6.40
C ALA A 220 -13.36 -3.18 7.44
N TYR A 221 -13.63 -4.49 7.47
CA TYR A 221 -12.91 -5.43 8.33
C TYR A 221 -11.42 -5.47 8.04
N ARG A 222 -11.02 -5.53 6.76
CA ARG A 222 -9.59 -5.54 6.38
C ARG A 222 -8.86 -4.27 6.82
N ILE A 223 -9.48 -3.10 6.66
CA ILE A 223 -8.90 -1.82 7.10
C ILE A 223 -8.70 -1.81 8.60
N VAL A 224 -9.71 -2.24 9.37
CA VAL A 224 -9.63 -2.29 10.83
C VAL A 224 -8.58 -3.31 11.29
N ALA A 225 -8.56 -4.49 10.69
CA ALA A 225 -7.55 -5.52 10.99
C ALA A 225 -6.13 -5.04 10.66
N ALA A 226 -5.93 -4.35 9.52
CA ALA A 226 -4.64 -3.76 9.15
C ALA A 226 -4.19 -2.68 10.14
N LEU A 227 -5.12 -1.83 10.61
CA LEU A 227 -4.86 -0.82 11.61
C LEU A 227 -4.48 -1.45 12.96
N GLU A 228 -5.19 -2.47 13.39
CA GLU A 228 -4.91 -3.20 14.62
C GLU A 228 -3.57 -3.92 14.56
N ASN A 229 -3.28 -4.64 13.47
CA ASN A 229 -2.01 -5.29 13.25
C ASN A 229 -0.86 -4.28 13.24
N THR A 230 -1.02 -3.12 12.58
CA THR A 230 -0.02 -2.05 12.59
C THR A 230 0.22 -1.52 14.00
N ALA A 231 -0.85 -1.31 14.77
CA ALA A 231 -0.74 -0.86 16.16
C ALA A 231 0.00 -1.90 17.02
N LYS A 232 -0.29 -3.17 16.85
CA LYS A 232 0.39 -4.30 17.50
C LYS A 232 1.86 -4.37 17.10
N ASP A 233 2.18 -4.29 15.81
CA ASP A 233 3.55 -4.32 15.28
C ASP A 233 4.39 -3.17 15.85
N ILE A 234 3.81 -1.98 16.00
CA ILE A 234 4.49 -0.86 16.67
C ILE A 234 4.79 -1.21 18.14
N GLU A 235 3.79 -1.65 18.90
CA GLU A 235 3.91 -1.83 20.35
C GLU A 235 4.78 -3.03 20.72
N THR A 236 4.55 -4.19 20.08
CA THR A 236 5.19 -5.47 20.43
C THR A 236 6.43 -5.78 19.62
N GLY A 237 6.62 -5.12 18.46
CA GLY A 237 7.72 -5.34 17.54
C GLY A 237 8.69 -4.18 17.46
N ALA A 238 8.27 -3.07 16.84
CA ALA A 238 9.16 -1.95 16.51
C ALA A 238 9.74 -1.26 17.75
N ILE A 239 8.94 -1.03 18.79
CA ILE A 239 9.39 -0.36 20.01
C ILE A 239 10.40 -1.21 20.79
N PRO A 240 10.21 -2.50 21.04
CA PRO A 240 11.23 -3.37 21.63
C PRO A 240 12.51 -3.45 20.80
N ALA A 241 12.40 -3.58 19.49
CA ALA A 241 13.56 -3.59 18.58
C ALA A 241 14.37 -2.28 18.69
N LEU A 242 13.70 -1.12 18.65
CA LEU A 242 14.34 0.18 18.82
C LEU A 242 14.99 0.33 20.20
N ARG A 243 14.34 -0.14 21.27
CA ARG A 243 14.94 -0.13 22.62
C ARG A 243 16.22 -0.95 22.67
N GLY A 244 16.23 -2.15 22.11
CA GLY A 244 17.44 -2.98 22.02
C GLY A 244 18.57 -2.32 21.23
N LEU A 245 18.26 -1.62 20.13
CA LEU A 245 19.23 -0.85 19.36
C LEU A 245 19.76 0.37 20.15
N LEU A 246 18.89 1.08 20.89
CA LEU A 246 19.27 2.20 21.73
C LEU A 246 20.14 1.77 22.94
N GLU A 247 19.88 0.63 23.53
CA GLU A 247 20.75 0.07 24.58
C GLU A 247 22.16 -0.25 24.05
N LYS A 248 22.25 -0.86 22.86
CA LYS A 248 23.54 -1.11 22.21
C LYS A 248 24.25 0.20 21.88
N TRP A 249 23.53 1.19 21.36
CA TRP A 249 24.05 2.52 21.07
C TRP A 249 24.58 3.22 22.34
N LYS A 250 23.79 3.24 23.41
CA LYS A 250 24.18 3.80 24.71
C LYS A 250 25.47 3.16 25.23
N LYS A 251 25.52 1.81 25.24
CA LYS A 251 26.71 1.07 25.70
C LYS A 251 27.95 1.45 24.87
N ARG A 252 27.82 1.48 23.52
CA ARG A 252 28.94 1.88 22.65
C ARG A 252 29.35 3.32 22.86
N THR A 253 28.42 4.26 22.99
CA THR A 253 28.70 5.66 23.25
C THR A 253 29.51 5.82 24.56
N LEU A 254 29.06 5.22 25.66
CA LEU A 254 29.74 5.32 26.96
C LEU A 254 31.15 4.70 26.93
N ILE A 255 31.33 3.56 26.23
CA ILE A 255 32.65 2.96 26.05
C ILE A 255 33.59 3.89 25.25
N MET A 256 33.09 4.45 24.13
CA MET A 256 33.85 5.34 23.28
C MET A 256 34.17 6.64 24.00
N ASP A 257 33.24 7.18 24.80
CA ASP A 257 33.50 8.37 25.67
C ASP A 257 34.58 8.05 26.66
N ALA A 258 34.52 6.91 27.37
CA ALA A 258 35.54 6.52 28.35
C ALA A 258 36.93 6.40 27.70
N ILE A 259 37.04 5.77 26.55
CA ILE A 259 38.30 5.64 25.79
C ILE A 259 38.83 7.02 25.37
N ALA A 260 37.98 7.84 24.73
CA ALA A 260 38.37 9.14 24.21
C ALA A 260 38.82 10.10 25.35
N LEU A 261 38.05 10.15 26.43
CA LEU A 261 38.40 10.99 27.58
C LEU A 261 39.65 10.49 28.28
N SER A 262 39.86 9.17 28.39
CA SER A 262 41.10 8.61 28.97
C SER A 262 42.32 8.94 28.11
N LEU A 263 42.22 8.89 26.79
CA LEU A 263 43.28 9.27 25.86
C LEU A 263 43.61 10.76 25.99
N VAL A 264 42.62 11.63 26.03
CA VAL A 264 42.80 13.06 26.21
C VAL A 264 43.47 13.34 27.56
N ALA A 265 42.99 12.75 28.64
CA ALA A 265 43.62 12.87 29.97
C ALA A 265 45.07 12.36 29.98
N GLY A 266 45.35 11.22 29.31
CA GLY A 266 46.67 10.64 29.18
C GLY A 266 47.65 11.59 28.44
N VAL A 267 47.20 12.21 27.35
CA VAL A 267 48.01 13.21 26.60
C VAL A 267 48.30 14.44 27.45
N ILE A 268 47.32 14.92 28.19
CA ILE A 268 47.47 16.08 29.05
C ILE A 268 48.45 15.77 30.18
N ILE A 269 48.28 14.66 30.89
CA ILE A 269 49.15 14.26 32.00
C ILE A 269 50.55 13.96 31.49
N GLY A 270 50.68 13.21 30.38
CA GLY A 270 51.96 12.89 29.75
C GLY A 270 52.72 14.15 29.29
N GLY A 271 52.01 15.09 28.69
CA GLY A 271 52.55 16.39 28.29
C GLY A 271 53.03 17.22 29.47
N ALA A 272 52.28 17.29 30.57
CA ALA A 272 52.65 17.98 31.80
C ALA A 272 53.90 17.39 32.46
N ILE A 273 54.03 16.06 32.42
CA ILE A 273 55.24 15.37 32.94
C ILE A 273 56.42 15.65 32.01
N ALA A 274 56.28 15.53 30.69
CA ALA A 274 57.35 15.71 29.71
C ALA A 274 57.92 17.14 29.69
N THR A 275 57.08 18.13 29.91
CA THR A 275 57.46 19.55 29.95
C THR A 275 57.95 20.03 31.33
N GLY A 276 57.85 19.17 32.36
CA GLY A 276 58.23 19.54 33.75
C GLY A 276 57.32 20.59 34.39
N THR A 277 56.21 20.96 33.73
CA THR A 277 55.30 22.02 34.19
C THR A 277 54.32 21.56 35.26
N GLY A 278 54.24 20.24 35.47
CA GLY A 278 53.32 19.67 36.43
C GLY A 278 51.82 19.89 35.99
N LEU A 279 50.91 19.29 36.75
CA LEU A 279 49.44 19.49 36.53
C LEU A 279 48.99 20.93 36.85
N GLY A 280 49.85 21.75 37.47
CA GLY A 280 49.58 23.16 37.80
C GLY A 280 49.28 24.03 36.57
N LEU A 281 49.80 23.69 35.38
CA LEU A 281 49.46 24.40 34.13
C LEU A 281 48.02 24.24 33.69
N LEU A 282 47.40 23.12 34.00
CA LEU A 282 45.97 22.86 33.73
C LEU A 282 45.06 23.66 34.67
N PHE A 283 45.57 24.01 35.83
CA PHE A 283 44.86 24.75 36.86
C PHE A 283 45.48 26.11 37.09
N ALA A 284 46.48 26.52 36.27
CA ALA A 284 47.02 27.89 36.24
C ALA A 284 45.99 28.83 35.58
N THR A 285 44.81 28.80 36.15
CA THR A 285 43.80 29.81 35.92
C THR A 285 44.26 31.05 36.71
N GLY A 286 44.20 32.22 36.08
CA GLY A 286 44.47 33.47 36.75
C GLY A 286 43.68 33.58 38.05
N ASP A 287 44.17 34.43 38.98
CA ASP A 287 43.66 34.60 40.35
C ASP A 287 42.19 35.14 40.40
N THR A 288 41.55 35.31 39.28
CA THR A 288 40.17 35.86 39.20
C THR A 288 39.12 34.80 39.03
N LEU A 289 37.94 34.97 39.65
CA LEU A 289 36.77 34.10 39.45
C LEU A 289 36.34 33.98 37.98
N LEU A 290 36.64 35.01 37.17
CA LEU A 290 36.37 35.05 35.73
C LEU A 290 37.24 34.04 34.97
N ASP A 291 38.53 33.93 35.28
CA ASP A 291 39.45 33.01 34.60
C ASP A 291 39.13 31.55 34.92
N ILE A 292 38.77 31.28 36.18
CA ILE A 292 38.33 29.95 36.61
C ILE A 292 37.03 29.53 35.87
N SER A 293 36.07 30.46 35.78
CA SER A 293 34.82 30.18 35.10
C SER A 293 34.97 29.97 33.58
N LEU A 294 35.85 30.77 32.93
CA LEU A 294 36.13 30.63 31.49
C LEU A 294 36.81 29.29 31.20
N THR A 295 37.80 28.89 32.01
CA THR A 295 38.48 27.61 31.87
C THR A 295 37.52 26.45 32.05
N ALA A 296 36.64 26.49 33.04
CA ALA A 296 35.62 25.47 33.26
C ALA A 296 34.65 25.36 32.07
N ILE A 297 34.24 26.49 31.48
CA ILE A 297 33.39 26.53 30.29
C ILE A 297 34.09 25.88 29.08
N ILE A 298 35.39 26.21 28.87
CA ILE A 298 36.16 25.62 27.76
C ILE A 298 36.30 24.10 27.94
N VAL A 299 36.65 23.63 29.13
CA VAL A 299 36.74 22.19 29.42
C VAL A 299 35.41 21.49 29.20
N LEU A 300 34.32 22.08 29.69
CA LEU A 300 32.98 21.55 29.50
C LEU A 300 32.60 21.47 28.00
N ALA A 301 32.95 22.50 27.22
CA ALA A 301 32.72 22.54 25.78
C ALA A 301 33.52 21.44 25.04
N ILE A 302 34.77 21.20 25.43
CA ILE A 302 35.60 20.13 24.86
C ILE A 302 35.02 18.75 25.20
N VAL A 303 34.67 18.51 26.45
CA VAL A 303 34.05 17.23 26.89
C VAL A 303 32.71 17.01 26.18
N ALA A 304 31.89 18.03 26.06
CA ALA A 304 30.63 17.97 25.31
C ALA A 304 30.88 17.67 23.82
N GLY A 305 31.86 18.34 23.20
CA GLY A 305 32.26 18.10 21.82
C GLY A 305 32.69 16.65 21.58
N ILE A 306 33.54 16.10 22.43
CA ILE A 306 33.96 14.69 22.40
C ILE A 306 32.74 13.77 22.54
N HIS A 307 31.87 14.02 23.53
CA HIS A 307 30.68 13.24 23.75
C HIS A 307 29.78 13.21 22.51
N PHE A 308 29.47 14.34 21.89
CA PHE A 308 28.63 14.38 20.69
C PHE A 308 29.28 13.73 19.49
N LEU A 309 30.60 13.80 19.33
CA LEU A 309 31.35 13.11 18.30
C LEU A 309 31.25 11.58 18.47
N MET A 310 31.57 11.07 19.67
CA MET A 310 31.51 9.63 19.99
C MET A 310 30.11 9.08 19.84
N ARG A 311 29.12 9.83 20.26
CA ARG A 311 27.71 9.53 20.08
C ARG A 311 27.31 9.36 18.60
N SER A 312 27.80 10.25 17.71
CA SER A 312 27.57 10.17 16.27
C SER A 312 28.24 8.94 15.66
N LEU A 313 29.48 8.66 16.04
CA LEU A 313 30.23 7.49 15.58
C LEU A 313 29.57 6.18 16.04
N ALA A 314 29.13 6.12 17.30
CA ALA A 314 28.40 4.98 17.84
C ALA A 314 27.09 4.72 17.08
N ALA A 315 26.35 5.79 16.70
CA ALA A 315 25.13 5.63 15.90
C ALA A 315 25.44 5.10 14.48
N LYS A 316 26.47 5.65 13.82
CA LYS A 316 26.91 5.18 12.49
C LYS A 316 27.35 3.71 12.51
N SER A 317 28.04 3.28 13.56
CA SER A 317 28.50 1.89 13.70
C SER A 317 27.37 0.87 13.83
N LEU A 318 26.15 1.30 14.16
CA LEU A 318 24.97 0.46 14.23
C LEU A 318 24.11 0.49 12.96
N GLY A 319 24.52 1.23 11.92
CA GLY A 319 23.74 1.42 10.69
C GLY A 319 23.32 0.11 10.01
N HIS A 320 24.21 -0.90 9.97
CA HIS A 320 23.90 -2.20 9.40
C HIS A 320 22.85 -2.96 10.23
N ALA A 321 22.98 -2.97 11.55
CA ALA A 321 22.00 -3.61 12.44
C ALA A 321 20.62 -2.94 12.36
N VAL A 322 20.59 -1.62 12.17
CA VAL A 322 19.34 -0.86 11.96
C VAL A 322 18.67 -1.24 10.63
N LYS A 323 19.46 -1.39 9.56
CA LYS A 323 18.94 -1.83 8.25
C LYS A 323 18.30 -3.22 8.32
N ILE A 324 19.00 -4.19 8.91
CA ILE A 324 18.46 -5.56 9.11
C ILE A 324 17.16 -5.51 9.91
N ALA A 325 17.12 -4.74 11.01
CA ALA A 325 15.90 -4.59 11.79
C ALA A 325 14.77 -3.91 11.00
N ALA A 326 15.08 -2.95 10.12
CA ALA A 326 14.11 -2.27 9.27
C ALA A 326 13.53 -3.18 8.19
N GLU A 327 14.33 -4.07 7.61
CA GLU A 327 13.90 -5.03 6.59
C GLU A 327 12.79 -5.97 7.09
N LEU A 328 12.77 -6.32 8.37
CA LEU A 328 11.73 -7.15 8.99
C LEU A 328 10.33 -6.50 8.95
N TYR A 329 10.27 -5.17 8.89
CA TYR A 329 9.00 -4.43 8.86
C TYR A 329 8.67 -3.85 7.48
N GLY A 330 9.58 -4.00 6.53
CA GLY A 330 9.44 -3.50 5.15
C GLY A 330 9.09 -2.01 5.10
N ASN A 331 8.28 -1.62 4.12
CA ASN A 331 7.85 -0.22 3.96
C ASN A 331 6.79 0.24 4.98
N ARG A 332 6.32 -0.64 5.87
CA ARG A 332 5.24 -0.32 6.82
C ARG A 332 5.70 0.58 7.96
N LEU A 333 6.92 0.40 8.45
CA LEU A 333 7.46 1.15 9.58
C LEU A 333 8.91 1.58 9.32
N ASP A 334 9.17 2.88 9.29
CA ASP A 334 10.51 3.42 9.08
C ASP A 334 11.32 3.45 10.39
N LEU A 335 11.91 2.29 10.72
CA LEU A 335 12.79 2.16 11.88
C LEU A 335 14.08 2.97 11.73
N THR A 336 14.55 3.18 10.51
CA THR A 336 15.79 3.92 10.23
C THR A 336 15.66 5.38 10.66
N THR A 337 14.59 6.04 10.21
CA THR A 337 14.29 7.42 10.63
C THR A 337 13.97 7.51 12.12
N ALA A 338 13.27 6.54 12.69
CA ALA A 338 12.97 6.48 14.11
C ALA A 338 14.26 6.35 14.97
N PHE A 339 15.20 5.50 14.56
CA PHE A 339 16.50 5.36 15.20
C PHE A 339 17.33 6.67 15.09
N LYS A 340 17.40 7.27 13.89
CA LYS A 340 18.10 8.55 13.66
C LYS A 340 17.55 9.67 14.55
N LYS A 341 16.23 9.79 14.69
CA LYS A 341 15.58 10.75 15.59
C LYS A 341 15.91 10.46 17.06
N SER A 342 15.96 9.20 17.45
CA SER A 342 16.23 8.76 18.83
C SER A 342 17.70 8.89 19.22
N THR A 343 18.63 8.94 18.27
CA THR A 343 20.07 9.18 18.49
C THR A 343 20.49 10.61 18.19
N GLY A 344 19.56 11.47 17.81
CA GLY A 344 19.78 12.88 17.49
C GLY A 344 20.19 13.72 18.70
N PHE A 345 20.73 14.92 18.45
CA PHE A 345 21.29 15.82 19.42
C PHE A 345 20.38 16.11 20.64
N LEU A 346 19.09 16.33 20.39
CA LEU A 346 18.10 16.69 21.42
C LEU A 346 17.61 15.51 22.27
N HIS A 347 18.01 14.28 21.94
CA HIS A 347 17.54 13.10 22.67
C HIS A 347 18.63 12.56 23.60
N SER A 348 18.34 12.46 24.88
CA SER A 348 19.30 12.00 25.88
C SER A 348 19.76 10.55 25.64
N VAL A 349 21.06 10.27 25.78
CA VAL A 349 21.65 8.93 25.77
C VAL A 349 21.06 8.05 26.88
N PHE A 350 20.61 8.65 27.98
CA PHE A 350 20.02 7.95 29.13
C PHE A 350 18.52 7.69 28.97
N SER A 351 17.88 8.17 27.90
CA SER A 351 16.47 7.87 27.64
C SER A 351 16.25 6.38 27.41
N LYS A 352 15.26 5.81 28.12
CA LYS A 352 14.85 4.41 27.95
C LYS A 352 13.90 4.20 26.78
N ASN A 353 13.27 5.26 26.30
CA ASN A 353 12.25 5.17 25.24
C ASN A 353 12.76 5.83 23.95
N PRO A 354 12.38 5.29 22.78
CA PRO A 354 12.62 5.95 21.49
C PRO A 354 11.97 7.33 21.44
N ALA A 355 12.53 8.20 20.61
CA ALA A 355 11.96 9.53 20.37
C ALA A 355 10.50 9.39 19.86
N GLY A 356 9.61 10.17 20.47
CA GLY A 356 8.17 10.13 20.16
C GLY A 356 7.38 9.04 20.90
N TRP A 357 8.01 8.08 21.58
CA TRP A 357 7.34 7.07 22.38
C TRP A 357 7.10 7.52 23.81
N SER A 358 6.09 8.34 24.00
CA SER A 358 5.68 8.88 25.30
C SER A 358 4.46 8.14 25.88
N SER A 359 4.11 8.43 27.12
CA SER A 359 2.86 7.96 27.74
C SER A 359 1.63 8.44 26.96
N PHE A 360 1.71 9.63 26.39
CA PHE A 360 0.64 10.18 25.53
C PHE A 360 0.47 9.37 24.25
N THR A 361 1.58 9.05 23.55
CA THR A 361 1.55 8.24 22.33
C THR A 361 1.00 6.84 22.62
N ARG A 362 1.39 6.22 23.73
CA ARG A 362 0.87 4.93 24.16
C ARG A 362 -0.63 4.98 24.42
N LYS A 363 -1.12 6.00 25.14
CA LYS A 363 -2.56 6.21 25.36
C LYS A 363 -3.32 6.42 24.04
N ARG A 364 -2.72 7.13 23.09
CA ARG A 364 -3.31 7.34 21.76
C ARG A 364 -3.42 6.02 20.99
N LEU A 365 -2.39 5.20 21.01
CA LEU A 365 -2.39 3.87 20.37
C LEU A 365 -3.45 2.95 20.99
N HIS A 366 -3.52 2.90 22.32
CA HIS A 366 -4.55 2.14 23.02
C HIS A 366 -5.97 2.60 22.67
N ARG A 367 -6.19 3.92 22.54
CA ARG A 367 -7.47 4.48 22.11
C ARG A 367 -7.83 4.09 20.67
N VAL A 368 -6.84 4.02 19.78
CA VAL A 368 -7.04 3.53 18.41
C VAL A 368 -7.53 2.09 18.44
N ARG A 369 -6.87 1.18 19.17
CA ARG A 369 -7.28 -0.21 19.31
C ARG A 369 -8.69 -0.34 19.88
N GLN A 370 -8.98 0.35 20.95
CA GLN A 370 -10.33 0.34 21.55
C GLN A 370 -11.42 0.82 20.58
N LYS A 371 -11.13 1.85 19.76
CA LYS A 371 -12.06 2.30 18.73
C LYS A 371 -12.21 1.27 17.60
N SER A 372 -11.14 0.56 17.22
CA SER A 372 -11.19 -0.54 16.27
C SER A 372 -12.10 -1.66 16.75
N ASP A 373 -11.94 -2.09 18.00
CA ASP A 373 -12.79 -3.12 18.62
C ASP A 373 -14.27 -2.69 18.63
N THR A 374 -14.54 -1.44 19.02
CA THR A 374 -15.91 -0.89 19.02
C THR A 374 -16.50 -0.83 17.62
N PHE A 375 -15.68 -0.53 16.59
CA PHE A 375 -16.14 -0.47 15.21
C PHE A 375 -16.46 -1.86 14.65
N VAL A 376 -15.62 -2.86 14.95
CA VAL A 376 -15.87 -4.27 14.58
C VAL A 376 -17.18 -4.74 15.24
N GLN A 377 -17.38 -4.43 16.51
CA GLN A 377 -18.60 -4.81 17.20
C GLN A 377 -19.84 -4.19 16.56
N LYS A 378 -19.79 -2.89 16.20
CA LYS A 378 -20.89 -2.24 15.48
C LYS A 378 -21.16 -2.86 14.10
N LEU A 379 -20.11 -3.24 13.37
CA LEU A 379 -20.27 -3.96 12.10
C LEU A 379 -20.97 -5.30 12.34
N ASN A 380 -20.54 -6.09 13.33
CA ASN A 380 -21.17 -7.35 13.68
C ASN A 380 -22.65 -7.17 14.08
N ASP A 381 -22.95 -6.16 14.89
CA ASP A 381 -24.31 -5.86 15.32
C ASP A 381 -25.23 -5.47 14.14
N SER A 382 -24.69 -4.77 13.12
CA SER A 382 -25.45 -4.42 11.91
C SER A 382 -25.78 -5.62 11.02
N PHE A 383 -25.06 -6.76 11.18
CA PHE A 383 -25.38 -8.02 10.52
C PHE A 383 -26.35 -8.88 11.30
N ALA A 384 -26.32 -8.81 12.61
CA ALA A 384 -27.21 -9.58 13.46
C ALA A 384 -28.63 -9.03 13.46
N ASN A 385 -28.81 -7.73 13.15
CA ASN A 385 -30.10 -7.04 13.03
C ASN A 385 -30.15 -6.26 11.71
N PRO A 386 -30.44 -6.93 10.56
CA PRO A 386 -30.54 -6.29 9.26
C PRO A 386 -31.75 -5.35 9.15
#